data_840264471119bf09c7b3ba74ddf623b7
#
_entry.id   840264471119bf09c7b3ba74ddf623b7
#
_cell.length_a   1.000
_cell.length_b   1.000
_cell.length_c   1.000
_cell.angle_alpha   90.00
_cell.angle_beta   90.00
_cell.angle_gamma   90.00
#
_symmetry.space_group_name_H-M   'P 1'
#
loop_
_entity.id
_entity.type
_entity.pdbx_description
1 polymer ?
#
loop_
_entity_poly.entity_id
_entity_poly.type
_entity_poly.pdbx_seq_one_letter_code
_entity_poly.pdbx_strand_id
1 'polypeptide(L)'
;MGRAANSSIDLKNIHITDSFWNKYVHLVKDVIIPYQWDILNDRLEDVETSHCIENFKIAAGESEGEFQGAVFQDTDVAKWLEAVGFALSWERDEKLEALADETIDLIGRAQQPDGYLNTYFTIKEPGLRWTNLMEGHELYTAGHMIEAAVAYYEATGKKKFLDIVSRFADLKIGRASCRERV
;
A
#
# COMPACT_ATOMS: atom_id res chain seq x y z
N MET A 1 -19.74 9.83 35.95
CA MET A 1 -19.49 8.48 35.41
C MET A 1 -18.76 8.65 34.05
N GLY A 2 -17.44 8.45 34.04
CA GLY A 2 -16.65 8.49 32.80
C GLY A 2 -17.09 7.34 31.90
N ARG A 3 -17.40 7.63 30.63
CA ARG A 3 -17.51 6.60 29.58
C ARG A 3 -16.17 5.85 29.52
N ALA A 4 -16.20 4.53 29.79
CA ALA A 4 -15.06 3.70 29.46
C ALA A 4 -14.80 3.88 27.96
N ALA A 5 -13.63 4.37 27.60
CA ALA A 5 -13.22 4.42 26.21
C ALA A 5 -13.11 2.96 25.73
N ASN A 6 -13.94 2.56 24.75
CA ASN A 6 -13.78 1.30 24.06
C ASN A 6 -12.46 1.40 23.27
N SER A 7 -11.40 0.81 23.79
CA SER A 7 -10.18 0.62 23.02
C SER A 7 -10.32 -0.67 22.21
N SER A 8 -9.94 -0.64 20.93
CA SER A 8 -9.80 -1.86 20.13
C SER A 8 -8.72 -2.75 20.76
N ILE A 9 -8.91 -4.06 20.66
CA ILE A 9 -7.87 -5.02 21.04
C ILE A 9 -6.80 -4.99 19.94
N ASP A 10 -5.56 -4.83 20.34
CA ASP A 10 -4.41 -4.88 19.45
C ASP A 10 -4.30 -6.30 18.82
N LEU A 11 -4.19 -6.41 17.50
CA LEU A 11 -4.16 -7.68 16.78
C LEU A 11 -3.03 -8.61 17.23
N LYS A 12 -1.89 -8.08 17.64
CA LYS A 12 -0.78 -8.87 18.21
C LYS A 12 -1.14 -9.60 19.51
N ASN A 13 -2.22 -9.23 20.16
CA ASN A 13 -2.74 -9.89 21.38
C ASN A 13 -3.84 -10.93 21.07
N ILE A 14 -4.16 -11.16 19.78
CA ILE A 14 -5.16 -12.13 19.35
C ILE A 14 -4.45 -13.34 18.78
N HIS A 15 -4.71 -14.51 19.37
CA HIS A 15 -4.14 -15.78 18.92
C HIS A 15 -5.22 -16.74 18.44
N ILE A 16 -5.11 -17.22 17.22
CA ILE A 16 -5.97 -18.24 16.66
C ILE A 16 -5.43 -19.59 17.12
N THR A 17 -6.23 -20.36 17.90
CA THR A 17 -5.81 -21.63 18.49
C THR A 17 -6.54 -22.84 17.91
N ASP A 18 -7.58 -22.64 17.10
CA ASP A 18 -8.31 -23.74 16.47
C ASP A 18 -7.61 -24.25 15.20
N SER A 19 -7.75 -25.53 14.92
CA SER A 19 -7.08 -26.20 13.82
C SER A 19 -7.65 -25.84 12.43
N PHE A 20 -8.90 -25.35 12.37
CA PHE A 20 -9.53 -24.98 11.10
C PHE A 20 -8.98 -23.64 10.59
N TRP A 21 -9.06 -22.56 11.39
CA TRP A 21 -8.59 -21.24 10.97
C TRP A 21 -7.07 -21.14 10.91
N ASN A 22 -6.36 -21.83 11.81
CA ASN A 22 -4.90 -21.78 11.86
C ASN A 22 -4.25 -22.21 10.53
N LYS A 23 -4.78 -23.25 9.88
CA LYS A 23 -4.27 -23.65 8.55
C LYS A 23 -4.45 -22.56 7.47
N TYR A 24 -5.53 -21.75 7.54
CA TYR A 24 -5.75 -20.66 6.58
C TYR A 24 -4.83 -19.47 6.84
N VAL A 25 -4.52 -19.18 8.11
CA VAL A 25 -3.52 -18.15 8.45
C VAL A 25 -2.16 -18.52 7.88
N HIS A 26 -1.71 -19.78 8.05
CA HIS A 26 -0.48 -20.28 7.44
C HIS A 26 -0.55 -20.28 5.90
N LEU A 27 -1.67 -20.69 5.31
CA LEU A 27 -1.84 -20.64 3.86
C LEU A 27 -1.65 -19.21 3.33
N VAL A 28 -2.24 -18.21 3.99
CA VAL A 28 -2.09 -16.81 3.58
C VAL A 28 -0.65 -16.35 3.72
N LYS A 29 -0.04 -16.58 4.89
CA LYS A 29 1.32 -16.10 5.18
C LYS A 29 2.37 -16.80 4.34
N ASP A 30 2.32 -18.14 4.27
CA ASP A 30 3.43 -18.95 3.75
C ASP A 30 3.31 -19.22 2.25
N VAL A 31 2.12 -19.05 1.65
CA VAL A 31 1.85 -19.36 0.24
C VAL A 31 1.29 -18.15 -0.52
N ILE A 32 0.18 -17.55 -0.06
CA ILE A 32 -0.52 -16.53 -0.84
C ILE A 32 0.29 -15.23 -0.91
N ILE A 33 0.81 -14.74 0.20
CA ILE A 33 1.62 -13.49 0.24
C ILE A 33 2.87 -13.62 -0.63
N PRO A 34 3.71 -14.68 -0.54
CA PRO A 34 4.84 -14.88 -1.43
C PRO A 34 4.44 -15.02 -2.91
N TYR A 35 3.38 -15.77 -3.20
CA TYR A 35 2.89 -15.94 -4.57
C TYR A 35 2.43 -14.61 -5.19
N GLN A 36 1.69 -13.80 -4.44
CA GLN A 36 1.28 -12.48 -4.91
C GLN A 36 2.47 -11.54 -5.10
N TRP A 37 3.49 -11.64 -4.26
CA TRP A 37 4.73 -10.89 -4.46
C TRP A 37 5.40 -11.21 -5.79
N ASP A 38 5.42 -12.47 -6.18
CA ASP A 38 5.97 -12.88 -7.48
C ASP A 38 5.12 -12.37 -8.65
N ILE A 39 3.77 -12.33 -8.51
CA ILE A 39 2.88 -11.69 -9.49
C ILE A 39 3.19 -10.19 -9.62
N LEU A 40 3.29 -9.46 -8.51
CA LEU A 40 3.54 -8.01 -8.52
C LEU A 40 4.89 -7.65 -9.19
N ASN A 41 5.83 -8.60 -9.21
CA ASN A 41 7.16 -8.47 -9.82
C ASN A 41 7.28 -9.12 -11.20
N ASP A 42 6.17 -9.59 -11.79
CA ASP A 42 6.13 -10.22 -13.12
C ASP A 42 7.07 -11.44 -13.25
N ARG A 43 7.19 -12.25 -12.18
CA ARG A 43 8.11 -13.40 -12.13
C ARG A 43 7.47 -14.72 -12.56
N LEU A 44 6.16 -14.76 -12.79
CA LEU A 44 5.41 -15.96 -13.13
C LEU A 44 5.06 -15.99 -14.62
N GLU A 45 5.48 -17.03 -15.32
CA GLU A 45 5.31 -17.14 -16.78
C GLU A 45 3.85 -17.43 -17.22
N ASP A 46 3.07 -18.13 -16.37
CA ASP A 46 1.69 -18.56 -16.69
C ASP A 46 0.61 -17.61 -16.18
N VAL A 47 1.00 -16.40 -15.76
CA VAL A 47 0.11 -15.37 -15.19
C VAL A 47 0.26 -14.08 -15.98
N GLU A 48 -0.85 -13.38 -16.20
CA GLU A 48 -0.81 -12.03 -16.79
C GLU A 48 0.10 -11.10 -15.98
N THR A 49 0.98 -10.37 -16.68
CA THR A 49 1.93 -9.46 -16.04
C THR A 49 1.22 -8.30 -15.33
N SER A 50 1.58 -8.08 -14.09
CA SER A 50 1.01 -7.03 -13.24
C SER A 50 1.58 -5.65 -13.53
N HIS A 51 2.87 -5.58 -13.85
CA HIS A 51 3.68 -4.36 -13.99
C HIS A 51 3.67 -3.43 -12.76
N CYS A 52 3.10 -3.87 -11.65
CA CYS A 52 2.84 -3.01 -10.50
C CYS A 52 4.13 -2.46 -9.89
N ILE A 53 5.11 -3.31 -9.59
CA ILE A 53 6.41 -2.88 -9.04
C ILE A 53 7.22 -2.11 -10.10
N GLU A 54 7.13 -2.48 -11.38
CA GLU A 54 7.82 -1.78 -12.45
C GLU A 54 7.29 -0.35 -12.63
N ASN A 55 5.98 -0.13 -12.53
CA ASN A 55 5.40 1.21 -12.53
C ASN A 55 5.95 2.09 -11.40
N PHE A 56 6.15 1.54 -10.20
CA PHE A 56 6.79 2.27 -9.10
C PHE A 56 8.26 2.60 -9.39
N LYS A 57 9.03 1.69 -10.01
CA LYS A 57 10.41 1.96 -10.42
C LYS A 57 10.51 3.06 -11.48
N ILE A 58 9.61 3.03 -12.47
CA ILE A 58 9.52 4.08 -13.50
C ILE A 58 9.18 5.43 -12.84
N ALA A 59 8.18 5.47 -11.96
CA ALA A 59 7.81 6.69 -11.23
C ALA A 59 8.92 7.23 -10.33
N ALA A 60 9.78 6.34 -9.80
CA ALA A 60 10.97 6.68 -9.01
C ALA A 60 12.18 7.09 -9.88
N GLY A 61 12.12 6.94 -11.20
CA GLY A 61 13.24 7.20 -12.11
C GLY A 61 14.34 6.13 -12.07
N GLU A 62 14.03 4.95 -11.56
CA GLU A 62 14.96 3.79 -11.47
C GLU A 62 14.86 2.87 -12.69
N SER A 63 13.81 3.02 -13.50
CA SER A 63 13.59 2.30 -14.75
C SER A 63 13.01 3.24 -15.79
N GLU A 64 13.22 2.91 -17.08
CA GLU A 64 12.64 3.63 -18.21
C GLU A 64 11.47 2.81 -18.78
N GLY A 65 10.37 3.47 -19.15
CA GLY A 65 9.22 2.82 -19.75
C GLY A 65 7.94 3.66 -19.68
N GLU A 66 6.84 3.05 -20.07
CA GLU A 66 5.50 3.62 -20.00
C GLU A 66 4.69 2.90 -18.91
N PHE A 67 3.71 3.59 -18.33
CA PHE A 67 2.77 2.98 -17.40
C PHE A 67 1.97 1.87 -18.08
N GLN A 68 1.83 0.73 -17.40
CA GLN A 68 1.03 -0.41 -17.86
C GLN A 68 0.05 -0.86 -16.77
N GLY A 69 -1.09 -1.39 -17.19
CA GLY A 69 -2.13 -1.88 -16.32
C GLY A 69 -3.29 -0.91 -16.10
N ALA A 70 -4.08 -1.15 -15.08
CA ALA A 70 -5.26 -0.36 -14.73
C ALA A 70 -4.88 0.95 -14.01
N VAL A 71 -5.71 1.99 -14.13
CA VAL A 71 -5.49 3.29 -13.49
C VAL A 71 -5.31 3.19 -11.95
N PHE A 72 -5.84 2.13 -11.34
CA PHE A 72 -5.75 1.82 -9.91
C PHE A 72 -4.70 0.75 -9.58
N GLN A 73 -3.78 0.43 -10.48
CA GLN A 73 -2.80 -0.66 -10.33
C GLN A 73 -1.98 -0.57 -9.03
N ASP A 74 -1.67 0.64 -8.57
CA ASP A 74 -0.94 0.87 -7.31
C ASP A 74 -1.61 0.26 -6.08
N THR A 75 -2.94 0.02 -6.14
CA THR A 75 -3.67 -0.56 -5.00
C THR A 75 -3.30 -2.01 -4.73
N ASP A 76 -2.76 -2.72 -5.71
CA ASP A 76 -2.38 -4.13 -5.54
C ASP A 76 -1.15 -4.25 -4.63
N VAL A 77 -0.16 -3.36 -4.78
CA VAL A 77 0.97 -3.27 -3.86
C VAL A 77 0.52 -2.81 -2.47
N ALA A 78 -0.43 -1.88 -2.40
CA ALA A 78 -0.95 -1.42 -1.12
C ALA A 78 -1.64 -2.55 -0.36
N LYS A 79 -2.53 -3.30 -1.01
CA LYS A 79 -3.22 -4.46 -0.43
C LYS A 79 -2.25 -5.58 -0.02
N TRP A 80 -1.20 -5.79 -0.82
CA TRP A 80 -0.14 -6.72 -0.45
C TRP A 80 0.58 -6.29 0.83
N LEU A 81 0.96 -5.00 0.96
CA LEU A 81 1.58 -4.45 2.18
C LEU A 81 0.65 -4.52 3.39
N GLU A 82 -0.64 -4.30 3.21
CA GLU A 82 -1.65 -4.46 4.26
C GLU A 82 -1.71 -5.91 4.76
N ALA A 83 -1.76 -6.89 3.82
CA ALA A 83 -1.74 -8.30 4.16
C ALA A 83 -0.44 -8.70 4.87
N VAL A 84 0.71 -8.14 4.47
CA VAL A 84 2.00 -8.31 5.17
C VAL A 84 1.92 -7.74 6.59
N GLY A 85 1.35 -6.55 6.78
CA GLY A 85 1.15 -5.95 8.10
C GLY A 85 0.34 -6.86 9.02
N PHE A 86 -0.77 -7.40 8.54
CA PHE A 86 -1.59 -8.35 9.31
C PHE A 86 -0.85 -9.66 9.62
N ALA A 87 -0.09 -10.21 8.65
CA ALA A 87 0.71 -11.41 8.87
C ALA A 87 1.79 -11.19 9.94
N LEU A 88 2.50 -10.05 9.89
CA LEU A 88 3.51 -9.68 10.87
C LEU A 88 2.94 -9.39 12.28
N SER A 89 1.70 -8.90 12.36
CA SER A 89 0.99 -8.73 13.64
C SER A 89 0.69 -10.07 14.32
N TRP A 90 0.46 -11.12 13.52
CA TRP A 90 0.20 -12.46 14.02
C TRP A 90 1.47 -13.23 14.37
N GLU A 91 2.48 -13.18 13.49
CA GLU A 91 3.78 -13.84 13.69
C GLU A 91 4.89 -13.06 13.00
N ARG A 92 5.90 -12.68 13.76
CA ARG A 92 7.05 -11.94 13.23
C ARG A 92 7.84 -12.77 12.21
N ASP A 93 8.15 -12.18 11.07
CA ASP A 93 8.98 -12.74 10.02
C ASP A 93 9.93 -11.65 9.50
N GLU A 94 11.21 -11.77 9.86
CA GLU A 94 12.23 -10.75 9.53
C GLU A 94 12.48 -10.62 8.03
N LYS A 95 12.31 -11.70 7.26
CA LYS A 95 12.47 -11.67 5.78
C LYS A 95 11.31 -10.96 5.13
N LEU A 96 10.09 -11.27 5.56
CA LEU A 96 8.90 -10.61 5.06
C LEU A 96 8.87 -9.13 5.45
N GLU A 97 9.29 -8.81 6.67
CA GLU A 97 9.44 -7.43 7.14
C GLU A 97 10.46 -6.65 6.32
N ALA A 98 11.64 -7.23 6.03
CA ALA A 98 12.66 -6.61 5.19
C ALA A 98 12.16 -6.35 3.76
N LEU A 99 11.42 -7.31 3.18
CA LEU A 99 10.84 -7.18 1.85
C LEU A 99 9.79 -6.05 1.79
N ALA A 100 8.98 -5.93 2.84
CA ALA A 100 8.03 -4.82 2.96
C ALA A 100 8.75 -3.48 3.12
N ASP A 101 9.83 -3.40 3.91
CA ASP A 101 10.64 -2.19 4.05
C ASP A 101 11.21 -1.73 2.70
N GLU A 102 11.79 -2.64 1.91
CA GLU A 102 12.32 -2.34 0.56
C GLU A 102 11.21 -1.82 -0.37
N THR A 103 10.02 -2.40 -0.30
CA THR A 103 8.84 -1.97 -1.08
C THR A 103 8.38 -0.58 -0.66
N ILE A 104 8.31 -0.31 0.65
CA ILE A 104 7.97 1.00 1.20
C ILE A 104 9.01 2.05 0.78
N ASP A 105 10.28 1.66 0.74
CA ASP A 105 11.36 2.52 0.27
C ASP A 105 11.19 2.91 -1.21
N LEU A 106 10.82 1.96 -2.05
CA LEU A 106 10.50 2.21 -3.45
C LEU A 106 9.30 3.17 -3.60
N ILE A 107 8.21 2.92 -2.86
CA ILE A 107 7.04 3.80 -2.83
C ILE A 107 7.45 5.24 -2.42
N GLY A 108 8.30 5.35 -1.41
CA GLY A 108 8.81 6.65 -0.94
C GLY A 108 9.64 7.39 -1.98
N ARG A 109 10.42 6.68 -2.81
CA ARG A 109 11.18 7.28 -3.91
C ARG A 109 10.30 7.66 -5.10
N ALA A 110 9.21 6.94 -5.33
CA ALA A 110 8.21 7.26 -6.36
C ALA A 110 7.33 8.47 -5.99
N GLN A 111 7.25 8.82 -4.69
CA GLN A 111 6.46 9.97 -4.24
C GLN A 111 7.02 11.29 -4.79
N GLN A 112 6.16 12.09 -5.39
CA GLN A 112 6.54 13.36 -5.98
C GLN A 112 6.92 14.41 -4.91
N PRO A 113 7.70 15.45 -5.26
CA PRO A 113 8.15 16.47 -4.30
C PRO A 113 7.03 17.20 -3.58
N ASP A 114 5.85 17.32 -4.20
CA ASP A 114 4.65 17.92 -3.62
C ASP A 114 3.87 16.96 -2.68
N GLY A 115 4.35 15.72 -2.50
CA GLY A 115 3.70 14.68 -1.71
C GLY A 115 2.74 13.79 -2.51
N TYR A 116 2.52 14.05 -3.80
CA TYR A 116 1.64 13.24 -4.63
C TYR A 116 2.17 11.80 -4.80
N LEU A 117 1.28 10.82 -4.74
CA LEU A 117 1.64 9.41 -4.87
C LEU A 117 0.56 8.68 -5.69
N ASN A 118 0.83 8.44 -6.96
CA ASN A 118 0.06 7.61 -7.88
C ASN A 118 0.90 7.45 -9.14
N THR A 119 1.20 6.21 -9.55
CA THR A 119 2.12 5.95 -10.67
C THR A 119 1.48 6.28 -12.01
N TYR A 120 0.17 6.01 -12.21
CA TYR A 120 -0.53 6.32 -13.46
C TYR A 120 -0.44 7.82 -13.80
N PHE A 121 -0.84 8.69 -12.88
CA PHE A 121 -0.82 10.13 -13.10
C PHE A 121 0.59 10.73 -12.99
N THR A 122 1.57 10.00 -12.48
CA THR A 122 2.97 10.45 -12.50
C THR A 122 3.62 10.17 -13.85
N ILE A 123 3.37 8.99 -14.43
CA ILE A 123 4.02 8.53 -15.65
C ILE A 123 3.23 8.93 -16.89
N LYS A 124 1.92 8.64 -16.93
CA LYS A 124 1.12 8.69 -18.15
C LYS A 124 0.35 10.00 -18.33
N GLU A 125 -0.28 10.52 -17.28
CA GLU A 125 -1.17 11.68 -17.38
C GLU A 125 -0.93 12.73 -16.28
N PRO A 126 0.29 13.28 -16.14
CA PRO A 126 0.63 14.18 -15.02
C PRO A 126 -0.21 15.47 -14.99
N GLY A 127 -0.73 15.91 -16.15
CA GLY A 127 -1.61 17.09 -16.25
C GLY A 127 -3.05 16.85 -15.82
N LEU A 128 -3.48 15.61 -15.59
CA LEU A 128 -4.85 15.24 -15.28
C LEU A 128 -5.09 14.86 -13.81
N ARG A 129 -4.12 15.08 -12.94
CA ARG A 129 -4.25 14.84 -11.49
C ARG A 129 -5.49 15.57 -10.94
N TRP A 130 -6.33 14.86 -10.18
CA TRP A 130 -7.52 15.39 -9.50
C TRP A 130 -8.63 15.94 -10.42
N THR A 131 -8.58 15.69 -11.71
CA THR A 131 -9.58 16.20 -12.65
C THR A 131 -10.82 15.32 -12.75
N ASN A 132 -10.66 14.01 -12.59
CA ASN A 132 -11.76 13.03 -12.62
C ASN A 132 -11.59 12.02 -11.49
N LEU A 133 -12.10 12.36 -10.30
CA LEU A 133 -11.91 11.53 -9.10
C LEU A 133 -12.66 10.19 -9.16
N MET A 134 -13.72 10.09 -9.98
CA MET A 134 -14.49 8.87 -10.11
C MET A 134 -13.75 7.82 -10.92
N GLU A 135 -13.31 8.16 -12.13
CA GLU A 135 -12.62 7.23 -13.04
C GLU A 135 -11.11 7.13 -12.78
N GLY A 136 -10.51 8.21 -12.26
CA GLY A 136 -9.07 8.27 -11.96
C GLY A 136 -8.66 7.52 -10.70
N HIS A 137 -9.61 7.13 -9.84
CA HIS A 137 -9.39 6.31 -8.64
C HIS A 137 -8.30 6.84 -7.68
N GLU A 138 -7.94 8.13 -7.77
CA GLU A 138 -6.85 8.70 -6.96
C GLU A 138 -7.14 8.63 -5.45
N LEU A 139 -8.42 8.86 -5.05
CA LEU A 139 -8.83 8.74 -3.65
C LEU A 139 -8.91 7.29 -3.18
N TYR A 140 -9.28 6.38 -4.06
CA TYR A 140 -9.30 4.95 -3.81
C TYR A 140 -7.87 4.43 -3.57
N THR A 141 -6.94 4.79 -4.44
CA THR A 141 -5.51 4.47 -4.28
C THR A 141 -4.94 5.04 -2.98
N ALA A 142 -5.25 6.33 -2.68
CA ALA A 142 -4.81 6.95 -1.44
C ALA A 142 -5.37 6.23 -0.20
N GLY A 143 -6.64 5.81 -0.23
CA GLY A 143 -7.26 5.05 0.87
C GLY A 143 -6.51 3.76 1.17
N HIS A 144 -6.27 2.92 0.16
CA HIS A 144 -5.54 1.66 0.34
C HIS A 144 -4.09 1.86 0.80
N MET A 145 -3.40 2.89 0.32
CA MET A 145 -2.05 3.22 0.81
C MET A 145 -2.06 3.61 2.29
N ILE A 146 -3.08 4.36 2.73
CA ILE A 146 -3.22 4.75 4.14
C ILE A 146 -3.54 3.53 5.02
N GLU A 147 -4.48 2.67 4.60
CA GLU A 147 -4.83 1.43 5.32
C GLU A 147 -3.60 0.53 5.49
N ALA A 148 -2.85 0.31 4.42
CA ALA A 148 -1.61 -0.47 4.45
C ALA A 148 -0.55 0.13 5.39
N ALA A 149 -0.39 1.46 5.38
CA ALA A 149 0.56 2.13 6.24
C ALA A 149 0.20 2.02 7.73
N VAL A 150 -1.09 2.09 8.06
CA VAL A 150 -1.59 1.88 9.43
C VAL A 150 -1.35 0.43 9.86
N ALA A 151 -1.75 -0.56 9.04
CA ALA A 151 -1.54 -1.97 9.35
C ALA A 151 -0.05 -2.30 9.58
N TYR A 152 0.82 -1.79 8.71
CA TYR A 152 2.26 -2.00 8.85
C TYR A 152 2.85 -1.33 10.09
N TYR A 153 2.40 -0.10 10.42
CA TYR A 153 2.82 0.58 11.65
C TYR A 153 2.35 -0.13 12.91
N GLU A 154 1.11 -0.58 12.96
CA GLU A 154 0.58 -1.33 14.12
C GLU A 154 1.34 -2.63 14.36
N ALA A 155 1.76 -3.31 13.28
CA ALA A 155 2.56 -4.54 13.36
C ALA A 155 4.01 -4.31 13.82
N THR A 156 4.68 -3.29 13.25
CA THR A 156 6.14 -3.14 13.34
C THR A 156 6.61 -1.95 14.19
N GLY A 157 5.75 -0.94 14.39
CA GLY A 157 6.11 0.35 14.99
C GLY A 157 6.90 1.28 14.07
N LYS A 158 7.18 0.90 12.81
CA LYS A 158 7.95 1.69 11.84
C LYS A 158 7.09 2.77 11.20
N LYS A 159 7.51 4.02 11.27
CA LYS A 159 6.71 5.20 10.85
C LYS A 159 6.89 5.59 9.39
N LYS A 160 7.90 5.07 8.69
CA LYS A 160 8.27 5.52 7.35
C LYS A 160 7.09 5.55 6.36
N PHE A 161 6.29 4.49 6.34
CA PHE A 161 5.14 4.42 5.44
C PHE A 161 4.03 5.41 5.86
N LEU A 162 3.78 5.56 7.16
CA LEU A 162 2.87 6.61 7.66
C LEU A 162 3.32 8.01 7.24
N ASP A 163 4.61 8.30 7.30
CA ASP A 163 5.16 9.61 6.92
C ASP A 163 4.97 9.88 5.42
N ILE A 164 5.13 8.85 4.57
CA ILE A 164 4.88 8.93 3.12
C ILE A 164 3.41 9.23 2.85
N VAL A 165 2.49 8.44 3.40
CA VAL A 165 1.05 8.62 3.14
C VAL A 165 0.49 9.87 3.81
N SER A 166 1.06 10.35 4.92
CA SER A 166 0.68 11.62 5.53
C SER A 166 0.94 12.79 4.61
N ARG A 167 2.10 12.84 3.93
CA ARG A 167 2.37 13.88 2.91
C ARG A 167 1.37 13.83 1.76
N PHE A 168 0.95 12.63 1.35
CA PHE A 168 -0.06 12.47 0.32
C PHE A 168 -1.45 12.93 0.80
N ALA A 169 -1.82 12.61 2.04
CA ALA A 169 -3.07 13.06 2.65
C ALA A 169 -3.12 14.59 2.82
N ASP A 170 -2.03 15.21 3.26
CA ASP A 170 -1.92 16.67 3.44
C ASP A 170 -2.07 17.43 2.12
N LEU A 171 -1.48 16.93 1.04
CA LEU A 171 -1.66 17.48 -0.31
C LEU A 171 -3.14 17.48 -0.73
N LYS A 172 -3.86 16.38 -0.43
CA LYS A 172 -5.27 16.21 -0.76
C LYS A 172 -6.16 17.16 0.04
N ILE A 173 -5.96 17.25 1.36
CA ILE A 173 -6.72 18.12 2.25
C ILE A 173 -6.49 19.59 1.87
N GLY A 174 -5.25 19.99 1.59
CA GLY A 174 -4.91 21.34 1.15
C GLY A 174 -5.62 21.76 -0.14
N ARG A 175 -5.80 20.84 -1.10
CA ARG A 175 -6.52 21.12 -2.37
C ARG A 175 -8.03 21.16 -2.21
N ALA A 176 -8.61 20.33 -1.35
CA ALA A 176 -10.05 20.37 -1.06
C ALA A 176 -10.43 21.72 -0.41
N SER A 177 -9.65 22.21 0.54
CA SER A 177 -9.90 23.50 1.19
C SER A 177 -9.74 24.71 0.25
N CYS A 178 -8.98 24.60 -0.86
CA CYS A 178 -8.85 25.64 -1.86
C CYS A 178 -10.03 25.70 -2.84
N ARG A 179 -10.73 24.59 -3.09
CA ARG A 179 -11.91 24.55 -3.99
C ARG A 179 -13.19 25.07 -3.35
N GLU A 180 -13.31 25.02 -2.03
CA GLU A 180 -14.48 25.56 -1.31
C GLU A 180 -14.47 27.09 -1.12
N ARG A 181 -13.44 27.79 -1.61
CA ARG A 181 -13.32 29.26 -1.53
C ARG A 181 -13.56 30.01 -2.86
N VAL A 182 -14.24 29.36 -3.80
CA VAL A 182 -14.62 30.02 -5.06
C VAL A 182 -16.14 30.08 -5.19
#